data_321aa65d10cf1a44d581bde33d023e1c
#
_entry.id   321aa65d10cf1a44d581bde33d023e1c
#
_cell.length_a   1.000
_cell.length_b   1.000
_cell.length_c   1.000
_cell.angle_alpha   90.00
_cell.angle_beta   90.00
_cell.angle_gamma   90.00
#
_symmetry.space_group_name_H-M   'P 1'
#
loop_
_entity.id
_entity.type
_entity.pdbx_description
1 polymer ?
#
loop_
_entity_poly.entity_id
_entity_poly.type
_entity_poly.pdbx_seq_one_letter_code
_entity_poly.pdbx_strand_id
1 'polypeptide(L)'
;MVEVALKGVTKRWGSFVGVRSIDLVIRDREFIVFLGPSGCGKTTTMRMIAGLEDPTEGDILIGGKVVNDLEPKDRDVAMVFQNYGLYPNLTVYENIRFPLKVRRVDTASHDARVRKAASMVELGDLLARRPKELSGGQRQRVALARAIVREPAVFLMDEPLSNLDAKLRVSTRAQIKNLQ
;
A
#
# COMPACT_ATOMS: atom_id res chain seq x y z
N MET A 1 -3.08 -7.39 -11.52
CA MET A 1 -2.04 -6.35 -11.30
C MET A 1 -1.59 -5.84 -12.67
N VAL A 2 -0.74 -4.83 -12.74
CA VAL A 2 -0.25 -4.25 -14.01
C VAL A 2 1.23 -3.92 -13.89
N GLU A 3 1.91 -3.74 -15.02
CA GLU A 3 3.29 -3.28 -15.07
C GLU A 3 3.43 -1.87 -14.50
N VAL A 4 4.51 -1.62 -13.75
CA VAL A 4 4.94 -0.29 -13.30
C VAL A 4 6.32 -0.01 -13.86
N ALA A 5 6.49 1.12 -14.55
CA ALA A 5 7.79 1.54 -15.06
C ALA A 5 8.17 2.93 -14.54
N LEU A 6 9.42 3.08 -14.14
CA LEU A 6 10.07 4.34 -13.83
C LEU A 6 11.09 4.60 -14.92
N LYS A 7 11.09 5.79 -15.52
CA LYS A 7 12.00 6.20 -16.59
C LYS A 7 12.70 7.47 -16.20
N GLY A 8 13.98 7.40 -15.82
CA GLY A 8 14.80 8.52 -15.42
C GLY A 8 14.25 9.30 -14.21
N VAL A 9 13.46 8.64 -13.33
CA VAL A 9 12.74 9.30 -12.23
C VAL A 9 13.71 9.89 -11.23
N THR A 10 13.64 11.20 -11.04
CA THR A 10 14.48 11.98 -10.12
C THR A 10 13.59 12.77 -9.15
N LYS A 11 13.99 12.86 -7.89
CA LYS A 11 13.40 13.77 -6.91
C LYS A 11 14.43 14.64 -6.26
N ARG A 12 14.18 15.96 -6.34
CA ARG A 12 15.01 16.99 -5.70
C ARG A 12 14.14 17.87 -4.80
N TRP A 13 14.74 18.35 -3.73
CA TRP A 13 14.21 19.42 -2.90
C TRP A 13 15.28 20.52 -2.80
N GLY A 14 15.15 21.56 -3.61
CA GLY A 14 16.21 22.54 -3.79
C GLY A 14 17.50 21.89 -4.31
N SER A 15 18.61 22.02 -3.58
CA SER A 15 19.89 21.40 -3.91
C SER A 15 20.01 19.93 -3.48
N PHE A 16 19.12 19.44 -2.61
CA PHE A 16 19.17 18.08 -2.11
C PHE A 16 18.54 17.11 -3.11
N VAL A 17 19.27 16.05 -3.47
CA VAL A 17 18.80 14.97 -4.35
C VAL A 17 18.42 13.75 -3.51
N GLY A 18 17.13 13.49 -3.35
CA GLY A 18 16.64 12.36 -2.59
C GLY A 18 16.55 11.07 -3.41
N VAL A 19 16.25 11.18 -4.71
CA VAL A 19 16.21 10.07 -5.67
C VAL A 19 16.89 10.54 -6.96
N ARG A 20 17.80 9.73 -7.50
CA ARG A 20 18.61 10.12 -8.66
C ARG A 20 18.37 9.16 -9.82
N SER A 21 17.68 9.62 -10.86
CA SER A 21 17.52 8.97 -12.15
C SER A 21 17.31 7.45 -12.07
N ILE A 22 16.18 7.03 -11.48
CA ILE A 22 15.85 5.61 -11.40
C ILE A 22 15.19 5.17 -12.70
N ASP A 23 15.75 4.13 -13.30
CA ASP A 23 15.16 3.34 -14.36
C ASP A 23 14.82 1.96 -13.80
N LEU A 24 13.52 1.60 -13.79
CA LEU A 24 13.03 0.34 -13.21
C LEU A 24 11.77 -0.09 -13.94
N VAL A 25 11.68 -1.36 -14.28
CA VAL A 25 10.46 -1.99 -14.78
C VAL A 25 10.07 -3.12 -13.84
N ILE A 26 8.86 -3.02 -13.29
CA ILE A 26 8.22 -4.06 -12.46
C ILE A 26 7.12 -4.66 -13.32
N ARG A 27 7.28 -5.93 -13.69
CA ARG A 27 6.34 -6.62 -14.57
C ARG A 27 5.02 -6.91 -13.87
N ASP A 28 4.00 -7.24 -14.63
CA ASP A 28 2.74 -7.72 -14.05
C ASP A 28 3.00 -8.92 -13.12
N ARG A 29 2.39 -8.88 -11.93
CA ARG A 29 2.53 -9.90 -10.86
C ARG A 29 3.95 -10.09 -10.33
N GLU A 30 4.88 -9.19 -10.60
CA GLU A 30 6.22 -9.24 -10.03
C GLU A 30 6.25 -8.66 -8.61
N PHE A 31 7.00 -9.30 -7.72
CA PHE A 31 7.26 -8.83 -6.36
C PHE A 31 8.66 -8.26 -6.25
N ILE A 32 8.75 -6.96 -6.02
CA ILE A 32 10.02 -6.25 -5.88
C ILE A 32 10.20 -5.76 -4.43
N VAL A 33 11.41 -5.88 -3.91
CA VAL A 33 11.79 -5.35 -2.60
C VAL A 33 12.89 -4.31 -2.77
N PHE A 34 12.62 -3.09 -2.33
CA PHE A 34 13.65 -2.05 -2.24
C PHE A 34 14.50 -2.27 -0.98
N LEU A 35 15.77 -2.56 -1.16
CA LEU A 35 16.76 -2.72 -0.09
C LEU A 35 17.69 -1.51 -0.04
N GLY A 36 18.10 -1.13 1.18
CA GLY A 36 19.03 -0.04 1.37
C GLY A 36 18.89 0.62 2.76
N PRO A 37 19.88 1.44 3.15
CA PRO A 37 19.86 2.15 4.43
C PRO A 37 18.70 3.15 4.53
N SER A 38 18.41 3.64 5.73
CA SER A 38 17.44 4.72 5.94
C SER A 38 17.88 5.97 5.16
N GLY A 39 16.93 6.66 4.54
CA GLY A 39 17.19 7.86 3.76
C GLY A 39 17.67 7.64 2.31
N CYS A 40 17.82 6.39 1.81
CA CYS A 40 18.24 6.13 0.44
C CYS A 40 17.12 6.29 -0.62
N GLY A 41 15.97 6.84 -0.28
CA GLY A 41 14.91 7.18 -1.24
C GLY A 41 13.82 6.11 -1.44
N LYS A 42 13.80 4.97 -0.73
CA LYS A 42 12.79 3.90 -0.88
C LYS A 42 11.35 4.41 -0.70
N THR A 43 11.07 5.00 0.45
CA THR A 43 9.77 5.59 0.76
C THR A 43 9.39 6.69 -0.23
N THR A 44 10.35 7.54 -0.60
CA THR A 44 10.13 8.61 -1.59
C THR A 44 9.73 8.03 -2.94
N THR A 45 10.42 6.99 -3.42
CA THR A 45 10.09 6.31 -4.68
C THR A 45 8.68 5.70 -4.64
N MET A 46 8.33 5.02 -3.55
CA MET A 46 6.98 4.47 -3.38
C MET A 46 5.92 5.58 -3.32
N ARG A 47 6.19 6.70 -2.63
CA ARG A 47 5.29 7.85 -2.59
C ARG A 47 5.10 8.50 -3.95
N MET A 48 6.14 8.58 -4.77
CA MET A 48 6.04 9.08 -6.15
C MET A 48 5.16 8.15 -7.01
N ILE A 49 5.31 6.82 -6.90
CA ILE A 49 4.43 5.87 -7.60
C ILE A 49 2.98 6.03 -7.13
N ALA A 50 2.76 6.23 -5.83
CA ALA A 50 1.42 6.43 -5.26
C ALA A 50 0.79 7.80 -5.60
N GLY A 51 1.57 8.77 -6.13
CA GLY A 51 1.12 10.14 -6.38
C GLY A 51 1.03 11.02 -5.13
N LEU A 52 1.71 10.61 -4.07
CA LEU A 52 1.81 11.37 -2.81
C LEU A 52 3.00 12.32 -2.79
N GLU A 53 3.83 12.24 -3.82
CA GLU A 53 5.00 13.07 -4.06
C GLU A 53 5.20 13.15 -5.57
N ASP A 54 5.47 14.35 -6.11
CA ASP A 54 5.69 14.51 -7.54
C ASP A 54 7.18 14.28 -7.88
N PRO A 55 7.50 13.57 -8.96
CA PRO A 55 8.86 13.53 -9.46
C PRO A 55 9.30 14.92 -9.96
N THR A 56 10.59 15.23 -9.84
CA THR A 56 11.15 16.47 -10.41
C THR A 56 11.48 16.29 -11.90
N GLU A 57 11.88 15.08 -12.27
CA GLU A 57 12.23 14.70 -13.64
C GLU A 57 11.82 13.23 -13.88
N GLY A 58 11.61 12.88 -15.15
CA GLY A 58 11.30 11.51 -15.57
C GLY A 58 9.82 11.16 -15.46
N ASP A 59 9.49 9.96 -15.93
CA ASP A 59 8.12 9.49 -16.06
C ASP A 59 7.84 8.26 -15.20
N ILE A 60 6.66 8.24 -14.58
CA ILE A 60 6.10 7.07 -13.89
C ILE A 60 4.96 6.55 -14.73
N LEU A 61 5.04 5.27 -15.12
CA LEU A 61 4.00 4.61 -15.91
C LEU A 61 3.36 3.49 -15.08
N ILE A 62 2.02 3.39 -15.15
CA ILE A 62 1.23 2.29 -14.58
C ILE A 62 0.36 1.74 -15.71
N GLY A 63 0.51 0.44 -16.03
CA GLY A 63 -0.19 -0.19 -17.15
C GLY A 63 0.10 0.51 -18.49
N GLY A 64 1.34 0.96 -18.71
CA GLY A 64 1.80 1.66 -19.90
C GLY A 64 1.35 3.12 -20.05
N LYS A 65 0.60 3.67 -19.07
CA LYS A 65 0.14 5.08 -19.10
C LYS A 65 0.98 5.91 -18.14
N VAL A 66 1.46 7.07 -18.58
CA VAL A 66 2.11 8.06 -17.71
C VAL A 66 1.09 8.58 -16.69
N VAL A 67 1.48 8.59 -15.42
CA VAL A 67 0.59 8.95 -14.29
C VAL A 67 1.09 10.14 -13.48
N ASN A 68 2.12 10.84 -13.93
CA ASN A 68 2.72 11.96 -13.18
C ASN A 68 1.67 12.98 -12.74
N ASP A 69 0.77 13.38 -13.65
CA ASP A 69 -0.26 14.40 -13.40
C ASP A 69 -1.55 13.85 -12.77
N LEU A 70 -1.63 12.52 -12.52
CA LEU A 70 -2.81 11.91 -11.90
C LEU A 70 -2.76 12.03 -10.39
N GLU A 71 -3.87 12.42 -9.78
CA GLU A 71 -4.02 12.39 -8.33
C GLU A 71 -3.94 10.96 -7.78
N PRO A 72 -3.53 10.77 -6.50
CA PRO A 72 -3.40 9.43 -5.88
C PRO A 72 -4.66 8.57 -6.00
N LYS A 73 -5.85 9.18 -5.94
CA LYS A 73 -7.14 8.48 -6.03
C LYS A 73 -7.39 7.84 -7.41
N ASP A 74 -6.76 8.39 -8.47
CA ASP A 74 -6.98 8.02 -9.87
C ASP A 74 -5.93 7.04 -10.41
N ARG A 75 -4.87 6.76 -9.62
CA ARG A 75 -3.77 5.85 -10.00
C ARG A 75 -4.04 4.36 -9.79
N ASP A 76 -5.14 3.98 -9.19
CA ASP A 76 -5.48 2.61 -8.79
C ASP A 76 -4.37 1.87 -8.01
N VAL A 77 -3.69 2.60 -7.14
CA VAL A 77 -2.62 2.12 -6.25
C VAL A 77 -3.14 2.02 -4.83
N ALA A 78 -2.79 0.96 -4.10
CA ALA A 78 -2.98 0.89 -2.66
C ALA A 78 -1.62 0.94 -1.96
N MET A 79 -1.49 1.84 -0.97
CA MET A 79 -0.27 1.96 -0.16
C MET A 79 -0.56 1.63 1.30
N VAL A 80 0.27 0.75 1.86
CA VAL A 80 0.31 0.45 3.30
C VAL A 80 1.48 1.23 3.89
N PHE A 81 1.16 2.15 4.81
CA PHE A 81 2.15 3.01 5.48
C PHE A 81 2.78 2.31 6.68
N GLN A 82 3.98 2.71 7.04
CA GLN A 82 4.70 2.23 8.23
C GLN A 82 3.92 2.42 9.55
N ASN A 83 3.14 3.49 9.67
CA ASN A 83 2.29 3.78 10.83
C ASN A 83 0.86 3.24 10.71
N TYR A 84 0.62 2.34 9.72
CA TYR A 84 -0.67 1.71 9.40
C TYR A 84 -1.77 2.66 8.93
N GLY A 85 -1.77 3.93 9.31
CA GLY A 85 -2.74 4.96 8.93
C GLY A 85 -4.21 4.58 9.22
N LEU A 86 -4.47 3.84 10.30
CA LEU A 86 -5.83 3.44 10.66
C LEU A 86 -6.64 4.61 11.22
N TYR A 87 -7.93 4.63 10.94
CA TYR A 87 -8.87 5.57 11.53
C TYR A 87 -9.19 5.12 12.98
N PRO A 88 -8.74 5.84 14.02
CA PRO A 88 -8.78 5.38 15.40
C PRO A 88 -10.21 5.24 15.97
N ASN A 89 -11.13 6.02 15.45
CA ASN A 89 -12.52 6.06 15.90
C ASN A 89 -13.43 5.03 15.18
N LEU A 90 -12.93 4.41 14.12
CA LEU A 90 -13.65 3.38 13.37
C LEU A 90 -13.30 1.98 13.85
N THR A 91 -14.26 1.05 13.77
CA THR A 91 -14.00 -0.37 14.01
C THR A 91 -13.08 -0.96 12.93
N VAL A 92 -12.58 -2.17 13.12
CA VAL A 92 -11.84 -2.94 12.10
C VAL A 92 -12.68 -3.07 10.83
N TYR A 93 -13.95 -3.46 10.97
CA TYR A 93 -14.89 -3.56 9.85
C TYR A 93 -14.99 -2.25 9.07
N GLU A 94 -15.19 -1.15 9.77
CA GLU A 94 -15.35 0.17 9.15
C GLU A 94 -14.05 0.68 8.50
N ASN A 95 -12.89 0.40 9.11
CA ASN A 95 -11.59 0.69 8.52
C ASN A 95 -11.41 -0.03 7.18
N ILE A 96 -11.75 -1.32 7.11
CA ILE A 96 -11.67 -2.11 5.88
C ILE A 96 -12.71 -1.65 4.86
N ARG A 97 -13.94 -1.34 5.30
CA ARG A 97 -15.03 -0.86 4.46
C ARG A 97 -14.80 0.53 3.86
N PHE A 98 -14.04 1.38 4.53
CA PHE A 98 -13.91 2.80 4.19
C PHE A 98 -13.55 3.07 2.72
N PRO A 99 -12.55 2.38 2.11
CA PRO A 99 -12.23 2.57 0.70
C PRO A 99 -13.39 2.27 -0.26
N LEU A 100 -14.25 1.32 0.06
CA LEU A 100 -15.42 0.98 -0.77
C LEU A 100 -16.42 2.12 -0.77
N LYS A 101 -16.62 2.79 0.39
CA LYS A 101 -17.49 3.98 0.50
C LYS A 101 -16.96 5.13 -0.34
N VAL A 102 -15.65 5.43 -0.24
CA VAL A 102 -15.01 6.53 -0.99
C VAL A 102 -15.11 6.30 -2.49
N ARG A 103 -14.96 5.06 -2.96
CA ARG A 103 -15.09 4.68 -4.37
C ARG A 103 -16.54 4.50 -4.83
N ARG A 104 -17.52 4.73 -3.96
CA ARG A 104 -18.96 4.60 -4.26
C ARG A 104 -19.33 3.21 -4.81
N VAL A 105 -18.65 2.16 -4.31
CA VAL A 105 -18.99 0.77 -4.63
C VAL A 105 -20.40 0.47 -4.10
N ASP A 106 -21.14 -0.40 -4.77
CA ASP A 106 -22.48 -0.80 -4.33
C ASP A 106 -22.45 -1.35 -2.90
N THR A 107 -23.27 -0.76 -2.04
CA THR A 107 -23.35 -1.04 -0.61
C THR A 107 -23.72 -2.50 -0.32
N ALA A 108 -24.53 -3.13 -1.18
CA ALA A 108 -24.94 -4.52 -1.02
C ALA A 108 -23.73 -5.49 -1.07
N SER A 109 -22.66 -5.12 -1.77
CA SER A 109 -21.42 -5.93 -1.87
C SER A 109 -20.44 -5.73 -0.72
N HIS A 110 -20.61 -4.68 0.11
CA HIS A 110 -19.59 -4.30 1.10
C HIS A 110 -19.31 -5.38 2.13
N ASP A 111 -20.35 -6.00 2.72
CA ASP A 111 -20.16 -6.99 3.80
C ASP A 111 -19.37 -8.20 3.31
N ALA A 112 -19.74 -8.75 2.16
CA ALA A 112 -19.05 -9.88 1.56
C ALA A 112 -17.57 -9.58 1.26
N ARG A 113 -17.29 -8.41 0.67
CA ARG A 113 -15.91 -7.98 0.34
C ARG A 113 -15.09 -7.73 1.60
N VAL A 114 -15.65 -7.07 2.61
CA VAL A 114 -14.96 -6.81 3.90
C VAL A 114 -14.63 -8.12 4.59
N ARG A 115 -15.59 -9.07 4.70
CA ARG A 115 -15.35 -10.36 5.34
C ARG A 115 -14.32 -11.19 4.58
N LYS A 116 -14.37 -11.19 3.24
CA LYS A 116 -13.36 -11.85 2.39
C LYS A 116 -11.96 -11.28 2.68
N ALA A 117 -11.79 -9.94 2.63
CA ALA A 117 -10.51 -9.31 2.91
C ALA A 117 -10.02 -9.57 4.34
N ALA A 118 -10.92 -9.56 5.33
CA ALA A 118 -10.59 -9.85 6.72
C ALA A 118 -10.15 -11.30 6.91
N SER A 119 -10.81 -12.26 6.27
CA SER A 119 -10.45 -13.70 6.37
C SER A 119 -9.07 -13.98 5.78
N MET A 120 -8.68 -13.31 4.69
CA MET A 120 -7.35 -13.47 4.06
C MET A 120 -6.20 -13.10 5.01
N VAL A 121 -6.47 -12.29 6.04
CA VAL A 121 -5.47 -11.83 7.02
C VAL A 121 -5.85 -12.20 8.46
N GLU A 122 -6.72 -13.19 8.65
CA GLU A 122 -7.10 -13.75 9.96
C GLU A 122 -7.64 -12.70 10.96
N LEU A 123 -8.59 -11.87 10.51
CA LEU A 123 -9.22 -10.82 11.32
C LEU A 123 -10.71 -11.08 11.61
N GLY A 124 -11.26 -12.24 11.24
CA GLY A 124 -12.71 -12.52 11.32
C GLY A 124 -13.34 -12.17 12.67
N ASP A 125 -12.70 -12.59 13.77
CA ASP A 125 -13.21 -12.40 15.14
C ASP A 125 -12.93 -10.99 15.70
N LEU A 126 -12.22 -10.15 14.96
CA LEU A 126 -11.79 -8.83 15.42
C LEU A 126 -12.54 -7.66 14.77
N LEU A 127 -13.50 -7.95 13.88
CA LEU A 127 -14.19 -6.94 13.07
C LEU A 127 -14.91 -5.85 13.88
N ALA A 128 -15.40 -6.17 15.08
CA ALA A 128 -16.08 -5.23 15.97
C ALA A 128 -15.11 -4.36 16.79
N ARG A 129 -13.84 -4.74 16.91
CA ARG A 129 -12.84 -4.02 17.71
C ARG A 129 -12.40 -2.71 17.05
N ARG A 130 -11.87 -1.81 17.88
CA ARG A 130 -11.22 -0.56 17.43
C ARG A 130 -9.70 -0.69 17.45
N PRO A 131 -8.94 0.14 16.71
CA PRO A 131 -7.49 0.07 16.64
C PRO A 131 -6.77 0.09 17.99
N LYS A 132 -7.29 0.79 19.00
CA LYS A 132 -6.74 0.82 20.36
C LYS A 132 -6.77 -0.53 21.09
N GLU A 133 -7.65 -1.43 20.67
CA GLU A 133 -7.87 -2.76 21.28
C GLU A 133 -7.04 -3.85 20.57
N LEU A 134 -6.19 -3.46 19.62
CA LEU A 134 -5.42 -4.36 18.77
C LEU A 134 -3.92 -4.29 19.09
N SER A 135 -3.25 -5.44 18.95
CA SER A 135 -1.78 -5.49 18.93
C SER A 135 -1.21 -4.79 17.68
N GLY A 136 0.11 -4.51 17.66
CA GLY A 136 0.78 -3.95 16.49
C GLY A 136 0.56 -4.77 15.21
N GLY A 137 0.73 -6.09 15.30
CA GLY A 137 0.52 -6.99 14.17
C GLY A 137 -0.94 -7.08 13.73
N GLN A 138 -1.90 -6.99 14.65
CA GLN A 138 -3.32 -6.91 14.29
C GLN A 138 -3.64 -5.62 13.57
N ARG A 139 -3.12 -4.47 14.02
CA ARG A 139 -3.27 -3.19 13.31
C ARG A 139 -2.70 -3.24 11.91
N GLN A 140 -1.54 -3.87 11.73
CA GLN A 140 -0.95 -4.06 10.42
C GLN A 140 -1.84 -4.90 9.50
N ARG A 141 -2.37 -6.03 10.00
CA ARG A 141 -3.30 -6.88 9.23
C ARG A 141 -4.57 -6.11 8.83
N VAL A 142 -5.07 -5.20 9.69
CA VAL A 142 -6.19 -4.30 9.31
C VAL A 142 -5.79 -3.37 8.16
N ALA A 143 -4.58 -2.79 8.19
CA ALA A 143 -4.09 -1.95 7.10
C ALA A 143 -3.94 -2.74 5.78
N LEU A 144 -3.46 -4.00 5.85
CA LEU A 144 -3.41 -4.90 4.70
C LEU A 144 -4.82 -5.21 4.16
N ALA A 145 -5.77 -5.61 5.03
CA ALA A 145 -7.15 -5.89 4.61
C ALA A 145 -7.80 -4.66 3.95
N ARG A 146 -7.56 -3.45 4.49
CA ARG A 146 -8.04 -2.20 3.90
C ARG A 146 -7.47 -1.92 2.51
N ALA A 147 -6.24 -2.35 2.25
CA ALA A 147 -5.63 -2.26 0.94
C ALA A 147 -6.17 -3.35 -0.02
N ILE A 148 -6.30 -4.60 0.45
CA ILE A 148 -6.80 -5.75 -0.31
C ILE A 148 -8.23 -5.56 -0.79
N VAL A 149 -9.13 -5.03 0.06
CA VAL A 149 -10.56 -4.89 -0.25
C VAL A 149 -10.84 -4.06 -1.51
N ARG A 150 -9.88 -3.22 -1.91
CA ARG A 150 -9.94 -2.39 -3.12
C ARG A 150 -9.64 -3.17 -4.40
N GLU A 151 -8.96 -4.32 -4.30
CA GLU A 151 -8.42 -5.07 -5.44
C GLU A 151 -7.60 -4.14 -6.38
N PRO A 152 -6.56 -3.45 -5.86
CA PRO A 152 -5.83 -2.44 -6.62
C PRO A 152 -4.96 -3.06 -7.72
N ALA A 153 -4.68 -2.26 -8.77
CA ALA A 153 -3.75 -2.66 -9.82
C ALA A 153 -2.30 -2.77 -9.33
N VAL A 154 -1.90 -1.93 -8.35
CA VAL A 154 -0.55 -1.93 -7.76
C VAL A 154 -0.63 -1.88 -6.24
N PHE A 155 0.16 -2.74 -5.58
CA PHE A 155 0.35 -2.76 -4.13
C PHE A 155 1.70 -2.16 -3.75
N LEU A 156 1.71 -1.17 -2.88
CA LEU A 156 2.92 -0.57 -2.30
C LEU A 156 2.92 -0.79 -0.79
N MET A 157 4.06 -1.23 -0.24
CA MET A 157 4.21 -1.50 1.19
C MET A 157 5.47 -0.82 1.71
N ASP A 158 5.30 0.23 2.50
CA ASP A 158 6.41 0.97 3.11
C ASP A 158 6.79 0.35 4.45
N GLU A 159 7.91 -0.38 4.48
CA GLU A 159 8.44 -1.10 5.65
C GLU A 159 7.40 -1.93 6.42
N PRO A 160 6.63 -2.81 5.74
CA PRO A 160 5.49 -3.49 6.35
C PRO A 160 5.86 -4.43 7.50
N LEU A 161 7.15 -4.69 7.75
CA LEU A 161 7.63 -5.63 8.74
C LEU A 161 8.47 -4.97 9.86
N SER A 162 8.71 -3.65 9.80
CA SER A 162 9.64 -2.95 10.70
C SER A 162 9.21 -3.01 12.17
N ASN A 163 7.92 -2.95 12.43
CA ASN A 163 7.33 -2.87 13.79
C ASN A 163 6.82 -4.22 14.31
N LEU A 164 7.22 -5.34 13.70
CA LEU A 164 6.79 -6.68 14.09
C LEU A 164 7.88 -7.45 14.81
N ASP A 165 7.48 -8.29 15.77
CA ASP A 165 8.36 -9.32 16.33
C ASP A 165 8.76 -10.38 15.28
N ALA A 166 9.80 -11.18 15.59
CA ALA A 166 10.37 -12.14 14.63
C ALA A 166 9.35 -13.18 14.15
N LYS A 167 8.48 -13.69 15.04
CA LYS A 167 7.47 -14.72 14.71
C LYS A 167 6.39 -14.15 13.78
N LEU A 168 5.96 -12.93 14.06
CA LEU A 168 4.92 -12.26 13.29
C LEU A 168 5.44 -11.79 11.92
N ARG A 169 6.73 -11.46 11.79
CA ARG A 169 7.37 -11.17 10.49
C ARG A 169 7.27 -12.33 9.53
N VAL A 170 7.53 -13.57 10.01
CA VAL A 170 7.49 -14.77 9.17
C VAL A 170 6.08 -15.02 8.65
N SER A 171 5.05 -14.97 9.52
CA SER A 171 3.67 -15.18 9.11
C SER A 171 3.15 -14.10 8.17
N THR A 172 3.45 -12.82 8.44
CA THR A 172 3.04 -11.70 7.58
C THR A 172 3.73 -11.75 6.21
N ARG A 173 5.02 -12.16 6.16
CA ARG A 173 5.73 -12.37 4.89
C ARG A 173 5.06 -13.42 4.01
N ALA A 174 4.62 -14.54 4.62
CA ALA A 174 3.88 -15.58 3.91
C ALA A 174 2.54 -15.05 3.37
N GLN A 175 1.79 -14.27 4.19
CA GLN A 175 0.52 -13.66 3.78
C GLN A 175 0.71 -12.67 2.62
N ILE A 176 1.76 -11.82 2.66
CA ILE A 176 2.07 -10.89 1.57
C ILE A 176 2.38 -11.65 0.27
N LYS A 177 3.14 -12.74 0.36
CA LYS A 177 3.46 -13.57 -0.81
C LYS A 177 2.22 -14.23 -1.42
N ASN A 178 1.24 -14.60 -0.61
CA ASN A 178 -0.01 -15.20 -1.08
C ASN A 178 -0.99 -14.18 -1.72
N LEU A 179 -0.68 -12.88 -1.68
CA LEU A 179 -1.46 -11.83 -2.34
C LEU A 179 -1.10 -11.65 -3.83
N GLN A 180 -0.04 -12.30 -4.30
CA GLN A 180 0.35 -12.39 -5.71
C GLN A 180 -0.54 -13.38 -6.47
#